data_a7f4760b5f18becaffef998d1e693a01
#
_entry.id   a7f4760b5f18becaffef998d1e693a01
#
_cell.length_a   1.000
_cell.length_b   1.000
_cell.length_c   1.000
_cell.angle_alpha   90.00
_cell.angle_beta   90.00
_cell.angle_gamma   90.00
#
_symmetry.space_group_name_H-M   'P 1'
#
loop_
_entity.id
_entity.type
_entity.pdbx_description
1 polymer ?
#
loop_
_entity_poly.entity_id
_entity_poly.type
_entity_poly.pdbx_seq_one_letter_code
_entity_poly.pdbx_strand_id
1 'polypeptide(L)'
;VKHKGSLYGKTNYNKLITPFLFSGCYSLPDLLRRQKGSLQAIRHLWPELMETDFGGVTRFGTPVIFIEGRYDSHVSSELAREYFETIETKKQFFWFEKSCHFPQWSENDRFNRLLAEVLL
;
A
#
# COMPACT_ATOMS: atom_id res chain seq x y z
N VAL A 1 -18.35 -1.53 10.82
CA VAL A 1 -17.02 -1.05 10.36
C VAL A 1 -17.23 -0.10 9.19
N LYS A 2 -16.98 1.21 9.39
CA LYS A 2 -17.23 2.26 8.39
C LYS A 2 -16.23 2.29 7.20
N HIS A 3 -15.16 1.51 7.28
CA HIS A 3 -14.03 1.62 6.34
C HIS A 3 -13.66 0.24 5.80
N LYS A 4 -14.56 -0.35 5.00
CA LYS A 4 -14.28 -1.59 4.28
C LYS A 4 -13.78 -1.21 2.88
N GLY A 5 -12.51 -1.42 2.61
CA GLY A 5 -11.95 -1.23 1.28
C GLY A 5 -10.61 -0.49 1.27
N SER A 6 -10.03 -0.34 0.08
CA SER A 6 -8.71 0.25 -0.11
C SER A 6 -8.69 1.78 0.04
N LEU A 7 -9.83 2.45 -0.08
CA LEU A 7 -9.95 3.90 0.04
C LEU A 7 -10.81 4.30 1.23
N TYR A 8 -10.32 5.23 2.04
CA TYR A 8 -11.01 5.77 3.19
C TYR A 8 -12.37 6.38 2.81
N GLY A 9 -13.41 6.03 3.56
CA GLY A 9 -14.77 6.52 3.33
C GLY A 9 -15.42 6.08 2.02
N LYS A 10 -14.82 5.13 1.27
CA LYS A 10 -15.37 4.58 0.02
C LYS A 10 -15.66 3.10 0.20
N THR A 11 -16.83 2.67 -0.28
CA THR A 11 -17.28 1.28 -0.23
C THR A 11 -17.15 0.56 -1.56
N ASN A 12 -16.78 1.27 -2.63
CA ASN A 12 -16.62 0.70 -3.96
C ASN A 12 -15.29 1.11 -4.60
N TYR A 13 -14.84 0.30 -5.55
CA TYR A 13 -13.59 0.48 -6.29
C TYR A 13 -13.73 1.35 -7.54
N ASN A 14 -14.90 1.91 -7.83
CA ASN A 14 -15.13 2.66 -9.06
C ASN A 14 -14.12 3.81 -9.22
N LYS A 15 -13.80 4.53 -8.13
CA LYS A 15 -12.81 5.62 -8.16
C LYS A 15 -11.37 5.16 -8.46
N LEU A 16 -11.06 3.89 -8.24
CA LEU A 16 -9.78 3.29 -8.62
C LEU A 16 -9.78 2.83 -10.08
N ILE A 17 -10.90 2.32 -10.57
CA ILE A 17 -11.02 1.73 -11.91
C ILE A 17 -11.28 2.81 -12.97
N THR A 18 -12.12 3.80 -12.67
CA THR A 18 -12.50 4.85 -13.62
C THR A 18 -11.31 5.56 -14.26
N PRO A 19 -10.25 5.97 -13.53
CA PRO A 19 -9.08 6.58 -14.15
C PRO A 19 -8.39 5.69 -15.20
N PHE A 20 -8.37 4.38 -14.99
CA PHE A 20 -7.80 3.45 -15.98
C PHE A 20 -8.62 3.39 -17.26
N LEU A 21 -9.95 3.44 -17.13
CA LEU A 21 -10.84 3.41 -18.29
C LEU A 21 -10.77 4.69 -19.14
N PHE A 22 -10.50 5.84 -18.51
CA PHE A 22 -10.52 7.16 -19.14
C PHE A 22 -9.15 7.82 -19.25
N SER A 23 -8.08 7.12 -18.88
CA SER A 23 -6.71 7.69 -18.89
C SER A 23 -6.13 7.91 -20.30
N GLY A 24 -6.70 7.28 -21.34
CA GLY A 24 -6.09 7.23 -22.67
C GLY A 24 -4.80 6.39 -22.77
N CYS A 25 -4.29 5.91 -21.61
CA CYS A 25 -3.05 5.11 -21.55
C CYS A 25 -3.30 3.61 -21.74
N TYR A 26 -4.55 3.16 -21.61
CA TYR A 26 -4.93 1.75 -21.67
C TYR A 26 -6.07 1.54 -22.64
N SER A 27 -5.91 0.59 -23.55
CA SER A 27 -7.02 0.07 -24.35
C SER A 27 -7.82 -0.98 -23.56
N LEU A 28 -9.05 -1.27 -23.99
CA LEU A 28 -9.85 -2.35 -23.39
C LEU A 28 -9.13 -3.72 -23.43
N PRO A 29 -8.44 -4.11 -24.54
CA PRO A 29 -7.62 -5.32 -24.55
C PRO A 29 -6.51 -5.31 -23.50
N ASP A 30 -5.88 -4.15 -23.21
CA ASP A 30 -4.83 -4.06 -22.20
C ASP A 30 -5.37 -4.27 -20.80
N LEU A 31 -6.56 -3.76 -20.50
CA LEU A 31 -7.22 -4.01 -19.23
C LEU A 31 -7.56 -5.49 -19.02
N LEU A 32 -7.99 -6.19 -20.08
CA LEU A 32 -8.24 -7.63 -20.03
C LEU A 32 -6.93 -8.42 -19.87
N ARG A 33 -5.86 -8.06 -20.58
CA ARG A 33 -4.53 -8.66 -20.41
C ARG A 33 -3.99 -8.44 -19.01
N ARG A 34 -4.13 -7.23 -18.46
CA ARG A 34 -3.75 -6.91 -17.09
C ARG A 34 -4.47 -7.80 -16.08
N GLN A 35 -5.78 -7.99 -16.24
CA GLN A 35 -6.55 -8.86 -15.34
C GLN A 35 -6.09 -10.32 -15.42
N LYS A 36 -5.90 -10.85 -16.62
CA LYS A 36 -5.36 -12.20 -16.80
C LYS A 36 -3.95 -12.36 -16.21
N GLY A 37 -3.07 -11.39 -16.48
CA GLY A 37 -1.71 -11.39 -15.95
C GLY A 37 -1.68 -11.31 -14.43
N SER A 38 -2.53 -10.50 -13.82
CA SER A 38 -2.67 -10.43 -12.36
C SER A 38 -3.09 -11.76 -11.75
N LEU A 39 -4.09 -12.43 -12.33
CA LEU A 39 -4.52 -13.76 -11.86
C LEU A 39 -3.44 -14.81 -12.05
N GLN A 40 -2.70 -14.78 -13.16
CA GLN A 40 -1.57 -15.66 -13.40
C GLN A 40 -0.45 -15.43 -12.36
N ALA A 41 -0.08 -14.18 -12.13
CA ALA A 41 0.94 -13.82 -11.14
C ALA A 41 0.56 -14.31 -9.73
N ILE A 42 -0.68 -14.08 -9.30
CA ILE A 42 -1.16 -14.57 -8.01
C ILE A 42 -1.03 -16.09 -7.92
N ARG A 43 -1.46 -16.83 -8.94
CA ARG A 43 -1.39 -18.31 -8.92
C ARG A 43 0.03 -18.84 -8.79
N HIS A 44 1.01 -18.21 -9.41
CA HIS A 44 2.40 -18.68 -9.42
C HIS A 44 3.22 -18.14 -8.25
N LEU A 45 2.98 -16.89 -7.83
CA LEU A 45 3.80 -16.23 -6.81
C LEU A 45 3.21 -16.35 -5.40
N TRP A 46 1.92 -16.65 -5.27
CA TRP A 46 1.27 -16.71 -3.96
C TRP A 46 1.89 -17.75 -3.01
N PRO A 47 2.22 -18.99 -3.46
CA PRO A 47 2.87 -19.96 -2.57
C PRO A 47 4.20 -19.43 -2.01
N GLU A 48 5.07 -18.90 -2.87
CA GLU A 48 6.37 -18.33 -2.48
C GLU A 48 6.20 -17.10 -1.56
N LEU A 49 5.22 -16.24 -1.86
CA LEU A 49 4.93 -15.09 -1.01
C LEU A 49 4.50 -15.52 0.40
N MET A 50 3.72 -16.58 0.53
CA MET A 50 3.26 -17.09 1.83
C MET A 50 4.35 -17.79 2.63
N GLU A 51 5.43 -18.22 1.99
CA GLU A 51 6.61 -18.80 2.64
C GLU A 51 7.64 -17.73 3.01
N THR A 52 7.54 -16.54 2.43
CA THR A 52 8.48 -15.44 2.67
C THR A 52 8.21 -14.80 4.03
N ASP A 53 9.18 -14.82 4.91
CA ASP A 53 9.14 -14.19 6.22
C ASP A 53 10.31 -13.21 6.39
N PHE A 54 10.01 -11.95 6.60
CA PHE A 54 10.96 -10.90 6.91
C PHE A 54 11.03 -10.55 8.40
N GLY A 55 10.31 -11.26 9.26
CA GLY A 55 10.23 -10.95 10.70
C GLY A 55 11.59 -10.91 11.40
N GLY A 56 12.57 -11.68 10.92
CA GLY A 56 13.94 -11.67 11.43
C GLY A 56 14.86 -10.58 10.84
N VAL A 57 14.40 -9.80 9.86
CA VAL A 57 15.20 -8.74 9.23
C VAL A 57 15.01 -7.43 9.99
N THR A 58 15.87 -7.17 10.96
CA THR A 58 15.75 -6.00 11.86
C THR A 58 16.73 -4.87 11.54
N ARG A 59 17.73 -5.12 10.66
CA ARG A 59 18.78 -4.16 10.31
C ARG A 59 18.82 -3.89 8.81
N PHE A 60 18.84 -2.63 8.46
CA PHE A 60 18.88 -2.15 7.07
C PHE A 60 20.09 -1.22 6.87
N GLY A 61 20.64 -1.20 5.67
CA GLY A 61 21.76 -0.30 5.29
C GLY A 61 21.35 1.17 5.13
N THR A 62 20.04 1.47 5.17
CA THR A 62 19.46 2.80 5.00
C THR A 62 18.38 3.05 6.05
N PRO A 63 18.07 4.32 6.38
CA PRO A 63 16.93 4.64 7.23
C PRO A 63 15.62 4.09 6.67
N VAL A 64 14.73 3.66 7.55
CA VAL A 64 13.45 3.04 7.18
C VAL A 64 12.28 3.95 7.57
N ILE A 65 11.37 4.18 6.65
CA ILE A 65 10.20 5.02 6.87
C ILE A 65 8.95 4.20 6.57
N PHE A 66 8.07 4.06 7.55
CA PHE A 66 6.75 3.47 7.39
C PHE A 66 5.70 4.56 7.28
N ILE A 67 4.85 4.42 6.29
CA ILE A 67 3.69 5.29 6.05
C ILE A 67 2.46 4.40 5.97
N GLU A 68 1.64 4.42 7.02
CA GLU A 68 0.52 3.49 7.17
C GLU A 68 -0.82 4.20 7.30
N GLY A 69 -1.81 3.70 6.59
CA GLY A 69 -3.20 4.13 6.76
C GLY A 69 -3.82 3.50 8.00
N ARG A 70 -4.41 4.33 8.87
CA ARG A 70 -5.03 3.88 10.13
C ARG A 70 -6.11 2.81 9.94
N TYR A 71 -6.76 2.78 8.80
CA TYR A 71 -7.88 1.89 8.49
C TYR A 71 -7.55 0.90 7.37
N ASP A 72 -6.26 0.56 7.21
CA ASP A 72 -5.88 -0.47 6.25
C ASP A 72 -6.46 -1.83 6.68
N SER A 73 -7.21 -2.42 5.77
CA SER A 73 -7.80 -3.75 5.93
C SER A 73 -7.27 -4.77 4.91
N HIS A 74 -6.38 -4.35 4.03
CA HIS A 74 -5.68 -5.22 3.09
C HIS A 74 -4.47 -5.87 3.75
N VAL A 75 -3.70 -5.04 4.46
CA VAL A 75 -2.56 -5.46 5.26
C VAL A 75 -2.80 -4.92 6.67
N SER A 76 -2.56 -5.71 7.68
CA SER A 76 -2.74 -5.26 9.06
C SER A 76 -1.71 -4.19 9.39
N SER A 77 -2.19 -2.96 9.59
CA SER A 77 -1.35 -1.85 10.03
C SER A 77 -0.81 -2.05 11.45
N GLU A 78 -1.49 -2.86 12.27
CA GLU A 78 -0.99 -3.28 13.58
C GLU A 78 0.24 -4.18 13.43
N LEU A 79 0.21 -5.19 12.55
CA LEU A 79 1.38 -6.05 12.29
C LEU A 79 2.54 -5.26 11.68
N ALA A 80 2.24 -4.30 10.80
CA ALA A 80 3.26 -3.40 10.26
C ALA A 80 3.90 -2.57 11.39
N ARG A 81 3.12 -2.11 12.36
CA ARG A 81 3.62 -1.40 13.54
C ARG A 81 4.44 -2.30 14.45
N GLU A 82 3.99 -3.52 14.72
CA GLU A 82 4.74 -4.50 15.50
C GLU A 82 6.11 -4.80 14.85
N TYR A 83 6.13 -5.06 13.56
CA TYR A 83 7.39 -5.25 12.83
C TYR A 83 8.28 -4.01 12.87
N PHE A 84 7.72 -2.81 12.69
CA PHE A 84 8.47 -1.57 12.82
C PHE A 84 9.20 -1.47 14.16
N GLU A 85 8.61 -1.90 15.28
CA GLU A 85 9.26 -1.84 16.58
C GLU A 85 10.50 -2.74 16.66
N THR A 86 10.54 -3.84 15.92
CA THR A 86 11.70 -4.75 15.90
C THR A 86 12.89 -4.18 15.11
N ILE A 87 12.68 -3.21 14.24
CA ILE A 87 13.74 -2.61 13.40
C ILE A 87 14.72 -1.84 14.30
N GLU A 88 16.00 -2.12 14.18
CA GLU A 88 17.09 -1.51 14.96
C GLU A 88 17.74 -0.31 14.23
N THR A 89 17.58 -0.22 12.92
CA THR A 89 18.07 0.88 12.10
C THR A 89 17.30 2.18 12.38
N LYS A 90 17.89 3.34 12.08
CA LYS A 90 17.18 4.63 12.13
C LYS A 90 15.85 4.51 11.40
N LYS A 91 14.76 4.81 12.08
CA LYS A 91 13.41 4.56 11.57
C LYS A 91 12.44 5.66 11.96
N GLN A 92 11.40 5.83 11.15
CA GLN A 92 10.28 6.75 11.41
C GLN A 92 8.97 6.07 11.02
N PHE A 93 7.90 6.39 11.74
CA PHE A 93 6.57 5.84 11.48
C PHE A 93 5.53 6.95 11.42
N PHE A 94 4.76 6.99 10.35
CA PHE A 94 3.75 8.02 10.13
C PHE A 94 2.36 7.38 9.93
N TRP A 95 1.45 7.68 10.85
CA TRP A 95 0.05 7.33 10.71
C TRP A 95 -0.69 8.33 9.83
N PHE A 96 -1.44 7.83 8.88
CA PHE A 96 -2.36 8.59 8.04
C PHE A 96 -3.79 8.30 8.51
N GLU A 97 -4.35 9.22 9.28
CA GLU A 97 -5.56 9.02 10.08
C GLU A 97 -6.85 8.97 9.26
N LYS A 98 -6.83 9.43 8.01
CA LYS A 98 -7.96 9.39 7.07
C LYS A 98 -7.66 8.51 5.86
N SER A 99 -6.83 7.49 6.04
CA SER A 99 -6.40 6.60 4.97
C SER A 99 -6.60 5.13 5.32
N CYS A 100 -6.82 4.34 4.25
CA CYS A 100 -6.71 2.90 4.22
C CYS A 100 -5.41 2.52 3.49
N HIS A 101 -5.45 1.54 2.59
CA HIS A 101 -4.27 1.01 1.87
C HIS A 101 -3.55 2.01 0.96
N PHE A 102 -4.16 3.14 0.62
CA PHE A 102 -3.59 4.12 -0.31
C PHE A 102 -3.54 5.52 0.29
N PRO A 103 -2.65 5.78 1.29
CA PRO A 103 -2.49 7.11 1.89
C PRO A 103 -2.11 8.18 0.86
N GLN A 104 -1.29 7.85 -0.15
CA GLN A 104 -0.90 8.74 -1.24
C GLN A 104 -2.09 9.26 -2.07
N TRP A 105 -3.23 8.58 -2.04
CA TRP A 105 -4.44 9.00 -2.76
C TRP A 105 -5.51 9.59 -1.83
N SER A 106 -5.54 9.14 -0.60
CA SER A 106 -6.54 9.61 0.38
C SER A 106 -6.15 10.94 1.02
N GLU A 107 -4.86 11.11 1.31
CA GLU A 107 -4.26 12.29 1.96
C GLU A 107 -3.05 12.78 1.16
N ASN A 108 -3.22 12.98 -0.16
CA ASN A 108 -2.16 13.27 -1.12
C ASN A 108 -1.29 14.49 -0.75
N ASP A 109 -1.90 15.59 -0.32
CA ASP A 109 -1.16 16.80 0.04
C ASP A 109 -0.24 16.56 1.25
N ARG A 110 -0.73 15.83 2.24
CA ARG A 110 0.06 15.43 3.41
C ARG A 110 1.16 14.46 3.04
N PHE A 111 0.84 13.49 2.17
CA PHE A 111 1.80 12.51 1.68
C PHE A 111 2.96 13.20 0.94
N ASN A 112 2.66 14.10 0.01
CA ASN A 112 3.66 14.82 -0.76
C ASN A 112 4.53 15.74 0.11
N ARG A 113 3.93 16.45 1.10
CA ARG A 113 4.72 17.26 2.05
C ARG A 113 5.66 16.38 2.88
N LEU A 114 5.16 15.27 3.41
CA LEU A 114 5.97 14.35 4.19
C LEU A 114 7.16 13.84 3.37
N LEU A 115 6.96 13.43 2.11
CA LEU A 115 8.06 12.97 1.26
C LEU A 115 9.10 14.08 1.03
N ALA A 116 8.68 15.32 0.80
CA ALA A 116 9.60 16.45 0.67
C ALA A 116 10.42 16.69 1.95
N GLU A 117 9.81 16.54 3.13
CA GLU A 117 10.47 16.73 4.42
C GLU A 117 11.49 15.63 4.77
N VAL A 118 11.22 14.37 4.35
CA VAL A 118 12.05 13.22 4.74
C VAL A 118 13.07 12.81 3.68
N LEU A 119 12.94 13.27 2.44
CA LEU A 119 13.84 12.96 1.32
C LEU A 119 14.74 14.12 0.91
N LEU A 120 14.42 15.35 1.30
CA LEU A 120 15.20 16.56 1.02
C LEU A 120 15.86 17.11 2.28
#